data_c1d35a90e223c9185b20ea7586262a69
#
_entry.id   c1d35a90e223c9185b20ea7586262a69
#
_cell.length_a   1.000
_cell.length_b   1.000
_cell.length_c   1.000
_cell.angle_alpha   90.00
_cell.angle_beta   90.00
_cell.angle_gamma   90.00
#
_symmetry.space_group_name_H-M   'P 1'
#
loop_
_entity.id
_entity.type
_entity.pdbx_description
1 polymer ?
#
loop_
_entity_poly.entity_id
_entity_poly.type
_entity_poly.pdbx_seq_one_letter_code
_entity_poly.pdbx_strand_id
1 'polypeptide(L)'
;SFLLTASPPSTMFHQICNAEHPLLTLILCGLLPLIASIFIGPRLIAILRALKAGQPVRQASKCCNAPEHQKKAGTPTMGGLMLIGLVIIGTLLFCDLSSPAVQCCLLVTCVTAFLGFLDDYAKITRHSSDGVSGRFKIIIQAIAALAVGCYLYYGAEGYGSLHIPFCGDIELGLFYIPFVMLVIIGSSNAVNLTDGLDGLASGCMIIAALAFCALPAIVGTPELSPFLLLIVSACLGFLLFNCYPAKVFMGDTGSLALGGALGTVAVCMRQEVLLVIIGGVFVAEAVSVMVQVFWFKYTRRRYGEGRRFFRMAPIHHHFEKGGWSETQVCVRFWIAALALAILGCGIASQDLYNTAL
;
A
#
# COMPACT_ATOMS: atom_id res chain seq x y z
N SER A 1 -10.74 5.06 -38.00
CA SER A 1 -10.71 3.64 -37.65
C SER A 1 -9.46 2.97 -38.23
N PHE A 2 -8.24 3.26 -37.83
CA PHE A 2 -7.03 2.49 -38.21
C PHE A 2 -5.75 2.84 -37.43
N LEU A 3 -5.83 3.23 -36.16
CA LEU A 3 -4.63 3.58 -35.36
C LEU A 3 -4.55 3.02 -33.92
N LEU A 4 -5.25 1.92 -33.59
CA LEU A 4 -5.20 1.36 -32.26
C LEU A 4 -5.09 -0.18 -32.22
N THR A 5 -4.32 -0.80 -33.11
CA THR A 5 -4.08 -2.25 -33.07
C THR A 5 -2.59 -2.60 -33.10
N ALA A 6 -1.75 -1.82 -32.46
CA ALA A 6 -0.42 -2.30 -32.09
C ALA A 6 -0.46 -2.60 -30.59
N SER A 7 -0.77 -3.86 -30.23
CA SER A 7 -0.47 -4.36 -28.89
C SER A 7 1.01 -4.08 -28.58
N PRO A 8 1.34 -3.44 -27.44
CA PRO A 8 2.73 -3.25 -27.06
C PRO A 8 3.40 -4.63 -27.04
N PRO A 9 4.67 -4.73 -27.48
CA PRO A 9 5.36 -6.00 -27.52
C PRO A 9 5.40 -6.56 -26.08
N SER A 10 4.69 -7.68 -25.88
CA SER A 10 4.88 -8.48 -24.67
C SER A 10 6.38 -8.76 -24.55
N THR A 11 6.98 -8.50 -23.40
CA THR A 11 8.41 -8.73 -23.22
C THR A 11 8.70 -10.20 -23.54
N MET A 12 9.85 -10.46 -24.18
CA MET A 12 10.27 -11.81 -24.58
C MET A 12 10.23 -12.81 -23.39
N PHE A 13 10.50 -12.33 -22.18
CA PHE A 13 10.39 -13.09 -20.93
C PHE A 13 8.95 -13.42 -20.55
N HIS A 14 8.01 -12.49 -20.76
CA HIS A 14 6.60 -12.72 -20.51
C HIS A 14 6.03 -13.78 -21.47
N GLN A 15 6.40 -13.76 -22.74
CA GLN A 15 5.99 -14.78 -23.71
C GLN A 15 6.51 -16.17 -23.36
N ILE A 16 7.76 -16.26 -22.89
CA ILE A 16 8.36 -17.55 -22.54
C ILE A 16 7.83 -18.09 -21.19
N CYS A 17 7.73 -17.24 -20.17
CA CYS A 17 7.38 -17.69 -18.82
C CYS A 17 5.86 -17.80 -18.61
N ASN A 18 5.06 -16.83 -19.04
CA ASN A 18 3.65 -16.75 -18.67
C ASN A 18 2.72 -17.59 -19.58
N ALA A 19 3.01 -17.64 -20.88
CA ALA A 19 2.20 -18.43 -21.82
C ALA A 19 2.47 -19.93 -21.74
N GLU A 20 3.74 -20.31 -21.56
CA GLU A 20 4.14 -21.72 -21.53
C GLU A 20 4.27 -22.31 -20.12
N HIS A 21 4.64 -21.49 -19.13
CA HIS A 21 4.92 -21.92 -17.76
C HIS A 21 4.36 -20.96 -16.68
N PRO A 22 3.03 -20.81 -16.53
CA PRO A 22 2.43 -19.85 -15.58
C PRO A 22 2.83 -20.14 -14.13
N LEU A 23 2.96 -21.41 -13.75
CA LEU A 23 3.38 -21.79 -12.40
C LEU A 23 4.82 -21.36 -12.10
N LEU A 24 5.72 -21.47 -13.07
CA LEU A 24 7.11 -21.00 -12.93
C LEU A 24 7.16 -19.48 -12.73
N THR A 25 6.35 -18.74 -13.48
CA THR A 25 6.25 -17.27 -13.31
C THR A 25 5.82 -16.90 -11.89
N LEU A 26 4.81 -17.55 -11.35
CA LEU A 26 4.35 -17.32 -9.98
C LEU A 26 5.44 -17.64 -8.94
N ILE A 27 6.17 -18.75 -9.12
CA ILE A 27 7.30 -19.12 -8.26
C ILE A 27 8.41 -18.06 -8.32
N LEU A 28 8.77 -17.62 -9.52
CA LEU A 28 9.80 -16.59 -9.70
C LEU A 28 9.36 -15.25 -9.07
N CYS A 29 8.13 -14.80 -9.29
CA CYS A 29 7.58 -13.59 -8.66
C CYS A 29 7.56 -13.70 -7.12
N GLY A 30 7.29 -14.90 -6.58
CA GLY A 30 7.26 -15.14 -5.14
C GLY A 30 8.63 -15.24 -4.49
N LEU A 31 9.67 -15.62 -5.21
CA LEU A 31 11.00 -15.88 -4.62
C LEU A 31 12.07 -14.86 -5.00
N LEU A 32 12.10 -14.38 -6.25
CA LEU A 32 13.21 -13.53 -6.71
C LEU A 32 13.33 -12.21 -5.95
N PRO A 33 12.25 -11.44 -5.68
CA PRO A 33 12.38 -10.20 -4.90
C PRO A 33 12.85 -10.47 -3.46
N LEU A 34 12.41 -11.56 -2.83
CA LEU A 34 12.87 -11.96 -1.50
C LEU A 34 14.39 -12.27 -1.51
N ILE A 35 14.84 -13.09 -2.44
CA ILE A 35 16.25 -13.44 -2.57
C ILE A 35 17.07 -12.19 -2.91
N ALA A 36 16.64 -11.38 -3.86
CA ALA A 36 17.30 -10.14 -4.23
C ALA A 36 17.42 -9.18 -3.05
N SER A 37 16.40 -9.08 -2.19
CA SER A 37 16.43 -8.26 -0.98
C SER A 37 17.54 -8.65 -0.02
N ILE A 38 17.84 -9.94 0.12
CA ILE A 38 18.91 -10.42 1.02
C ILE A 38 20.28 -9.87 0.58
N PHE A 39 20.51 -9.75 -0.73
CA PHE A 39 21.79 -9.24 -1.27
C PHE A 39 21.83 -7.72 -1.42
N ILE A 40 20.70 -7.11 -1.82
CA ILE A 40 20.59 -5.66 -2.07
C ILE A 40 20.45 -4.90 -0.74
N GLY A 41 19.68 -5.42 0.20
CA GLY A 41 19.33 -4.75 1.45
C GLY A 41 20.53 -4.26 2.25
N PRO A 42 21.54 -5.10 2.57
CA PRO A 42 22.70 -4.65 3.32
C PRO A 42 23.50 -3.55 2.61
N ARG A 43 23.60 -3.62 1.27
CA ARG A 43 24.30 -2.60 0.47
C ARG A 43 23.54 -1.28 0.48
N LEU A 44 22.22 -1.33 0.25
CA LEU A 44 21.38 -0.12 0.31
C LEU A 44 21.43 0.54 1.68
N ILE A 45 21.31 -0.25 2.76
CA ILE A 45 21.40 0.28 4.13
C ILE A 45 22.73 0.96 4.38
N ALA A 46 23.83 0.39 3.90
CA ALA A 46 25.17 1.00 4.00
C ALA A 46 25.25 2.34 3.24
N ILE A 47 24.72 2.39 2.02
CA ILE A 47 24.66 3.63 1.21
C ILE A 47 23.80 4.69 1.91
N LEU A 48 22.59 4.33 2.37
CA LEU A 48 21.69 5.26 3.05
C LEU A 48 22.31 5.80 4.35
N ARG A 49 23.05 5.00 5.10
CA ARG A 49 23.81 5.44 6.29
C ARG A 49 24.93 6.40 5.91
N ALA A 50 25.68 6.11 4.85
CA ALA A 50 26.77 6.98 4.37
C ALA A 50 26.23 8.35 3.92
N LEU A 51 25.04 8.37 3.30
CA LEU A 51 24.34 9.59 2.90
C LEU A 51 23.69 10.34 4.08
N LYS A 52 23.84 9.84 5.31
CA LYS A 52 23.18 10.38 6.52
C LYS A 52 21.66 10.52 6.35
N ALA A 53 21.06 9.61 5.60
CA ALA A 53 19.62 9.55 5.33
C ALA A 53 18.82 9.13 6.59
N GLY A 54 19.30 9.45 7.80
CA GLY A 54 18.58 9.24 9.04
C GLY A 54 17.41 10.21 9.16
N GLN A 55 16.24 9.72 9.57
CA GLN A 55 15.15 10.64 9.94
C GLN A 55 15.65 11.55 11.06
N PRO A 56 15.52 12.90 10.94
CA PRO A 56 15.65 13.74 12.08
C PRO A 56 14.62 13.25 13.11
N VAL A 57 15.12 12.79 14.26
CA VAL A 57 14.22 12.45 15.38
C VAL A 57 13.36 13.67 15.56
N ARG A 58 12.04 13.55 15.32
CA ARG A 58 11.10 14.61 15.70
C ARG A 58 11.45 14.93 17.13
N GLN A 59 12.09 16.10 17.35
CA GLN A 59 12.36 16.56 18.71
C GLN A 59 11.02 16.40 19.40
N ALA A 60 11.01 15.50 20.38
CA ALA A 60 9.82 15.08 21.07
C ALA A 60 9.08 16.37 21.43
N SER A 61 8.05 16.72 20.67
CA SER A 61 7.05 17.62 21.19
C SER A 61 6.72 17.03 22.53
N LYS A 62 6.83 17.79 23.60
CA LYS A 62 6.79 17.47 25.06
C LYS A 62 5.83 16.35 25.52
N CYS A 63 5.30 15.54 24.60
CA CYS A 63 4.30 14.51 24.79
C CYS A 63 4.75 13.05 24.61
N CYS A 64 5.98 12.76 24.14
CA CYS A 64 6.42 11.39 23.86
C CYS A 64 7.77 11.11 24.53
N ASN A 65 7.77 10.92 25.85
CA ASN A 65 8.90 10.39 26.61
C ASN A 65 8.87 8.84 26.61
N ALA A 66 8.78 8.19 25.43
CA ALA A 66 9.02 6.77 25.38
C ALA A 66 10.53 6.57 25.09
N PRO A 67 11.28 5.94 26.04
CA PRO A 67 12.74 5.73 25.87
C PRO A 67 13.10 4.91 24.63
N GLU A 68 12.16 4.14 24.08
CA GLU A 68 12.36 3.30 22.90
C GLU A 68 12.50 4.10 21.60
N HIS A 69 11.81 5.23 21.46
CA HIS A 69 11.94 6.09 20.26
C HIS A 69 13.30 6.82 20.16
N GLN A 70 14.00 6.98 21.30
CA GLN A 70 15.35 7.56 21.28
C GLN A 70 16.39 6.57 20.72
N LYS A 71 16.15 5.26 20.82
CA LYS A 71 17.04 4.22 20.28
C LYS A 71 16.99 4.13 18.75
N LYS A 72 15.97 4.71 18.12
CA LYS A 72 15.78 4.74 16.65
C LYS A 72 16.56 5.86 15.95
N ALA A 73 17.23 6.74 16.72
CA ALA A 73 18.09 7.78 16.17
C ALA A 73 19.21 7.16 15.33
N GLY A 74 19.29 7.56 14.06
CA GLY A 74 20.33 7.05 13.14
C GLY A 74 19.91 5.88 12.25
N THR A 75 18.71 5.30 12.42
CA THR A 75 18.16 4.34 11.46
C THR A 75 17.82 5.09 10.16
N PRO A 76 18.37 4.66 9.00
CA PRO A 76 18.10 5.32 7.73
C PRO A 76 16.65 5.11 7.28
N THR A 77 16.09 6.09 6.61
CA THR A 77 14.80 6.02 5.89
C THR A 77 15.03 5.74 4.40
N MET A 78 13.97 5.68 3.59
CA MET A 78 13.97 5.39 2.15
C MET A 78 14.26 3.91 1.80
N GLY A 79 14.06 2.98 2.71
CA GLY A 79 14.12 1.55 2.41
C GLY A 79 13.09 1.10 1.37
N GLY A 80 12.02 1.88 1.22
CA GLY A 80 11.03 1.72 0.15
C GLY A 80 11.60 1.73 -1.27
N LEU A 81 12.77 2.35 -1.49
CA LEU A 81 13.46 2.29 -2.79
C LEU A 81 13.78 0.86 -3.22
N MET A 82 14.29 0.03 -2.30
CA MET A 82 14.55 -1.39 -2.60
C MET A 82 13.24 -2.13 -2.85
N LEU A 83 12.28 -1.98 -1.93
CA LEU A 83 11.02 -2.67 -2.00
C LEU A 83 10.30 -2.38 -3.32
N ILE A 84 10.06 -1.11 -3.61
CA ILE A 84 9.30 -0.70 -4.81
C ILE A 84 10.11 -0.89 -6.09
N GLY A 85 11.44 -0.71 -6.03
CA GLY A 85 12.32 -1.01 -7.16
C GLY A 85 12.21 -2.47 -7.59
N LEU A 86 12.17 -3.41 -6.64
CA LEU A 86 11.99 -4.84 -6.93
C LEU A 86 10.59 -5.14 -7.49
N VAL A 87 9.54 -4.48 -6.97
CA VAL A 87 8.17 -4.62 -7.52
C VAL A 87 8.11 -4.11 -8.95
N ILE A 88 8.63 -2.91 -9.23
CA ILE A 88 8.59 -2.32 -10.59
C ILE A 88 9.39 -3.18 -11.57
N ILE A 89 10.64 -3.53 -11.23
CA ILE A 89 11.49 -4.35 -12.09
C ILE A 89 10.84 -5.72 -12.33
N GLY A 90 10.33 -6.36 -11.28
CA GLY A 90 9.63 -7.63 -11.40
C GLY A 90 8.38 -7.54 -12.28
N THR A 91 7.60 -6.46 -12.16
CA THR A 91 6.41 -6.21 -12.99
C THR A 91 6.79 -6.07 -14.48
N LEU A 92 7.85 -5.30 -14.77
CA LEU A 92 8.34 -5.14 -16.12
C LEU A 92 8.87 -6.43 -16.75
N LEU A 93 9.38 -7.37 -15.94
CA LEU A 93 9.95 -8.63 -16.42
C LEU A 93 8.90 -9.75 -16.54
N PHE A 94 7.96 -9.85 -15.59
CA PHE A 94 7.13 -11.03 -15.42
C PHE A 94 5.64 -10.81 -15.62
N CYS A 95 5.13 -9.56 -15.56
CA CYS A 95 3.72 -9.28 -15.73
C CYS A 95 3.36 -8.99 -17.18
N ASP A 96 2.10 -9.23 -17.53
CA ASP A 96 1.55 -8.86 -18.83
C ASP A 96 1.35 -7.35 -18.93
N LEU A 97 2.28 -6.67 -19.60
CA LEU A 97 2.22 -5.23 -19.81
C LEU A 97 1.16 -4.81 -20.83
N SER A 98 0.51 -5.74 -21.52
CA SER A 98 -0.63 -5.45 -22.38
C SER A 98 -1.94 -5.36 -21.60
N SER A 99 -2.00 -5.93 -20.38
CA SER A 99 -3.17 -5.85 -19.51
C SER A 99 -3.40 -4.43 -18.98
N PRO A 100 -4.60 -3.87 -19.20
CA PRO A 100 -5.01 -2.57 -18.62
C PRO A 100 -4.84 -2.52 -17.10
N ALA A 101 -5.16 -3.61 -16.42
CA ALA A 101 -5.06 -3.71 -14.97
C ALA A 101 -3.60 -3.59 -14.48
N VAL A 102 -2.68 -4.30 -15.13
CA VAL A 102 -1.23 -4.22 -14.82
C VAL A 102 -0.69 -2.81 -15.12
N GLN A 103 -1.10 -2.20 -16.24
CA GLN A 103 -0.70 -0.83 -16.59
C GLN A 103 -1.16 0.18 -15.53
N CYS A 104 -2.41 0.09 -15.07
CA CYS A 104 -2.94 0.94 -14.00
C CYS A 104 -2.14 0.76 -12.70
N CYS A 105 -1.89 -0.48 -12.29
CA CYS A 105 -1.12 -0.79 -11.09
C CYS A 105 0.31 -0.24 -11.17
N LEU A 106 0.98 -0.44 -12.31
CA LEU A 106 2.33 0.07 -12.52
C LEU A 106 2.38 1.60 -12.52
N LEU A 107 1.43 2.27 -13.20
CA LEU A 107 1.34 3.73 -13.24
C LEU A 107 1.21 4.32 -11.84
N VAL A 108 0.23 3.87 -11.06
CA VAL A 108 -0.02 4.39 -9.71
C VAL A 108 1.17 4.10 -8.80
N THR A 109 1.72 2.88 -8.86
CA THR A 109 2.90 2.51 -8.07
C THR A 109 4.08 3.42 -8.37
N CYS A 110 4.40 3.66 -9.65
CA CYS A 110 5.50 4.54 -10.05
C CYS A 110 5.27 6.00 -9.60
N VAL A 111 4.07 6.55 -9.83
CA VAL A 111 3.77 7.95 -9.49
C VAL A 111 3.80 8.15 -7.97
N THR A 112 3.20 7.25 -7.20
CA THR A 112 3.18 7.37 -5.73
C THR A 112 4.54 7.06 -5.10
N ALA A 113 5.33 6.16 -5.69
CA ALA A 113 6.73 5.94 -5.31
C ALA A 113 7.59 7.18 -5.54
N PHE A 114 7.47 7.80 -6.70
CA PHE A 114 8.20 9.03 -7.04
C PHE A 114 7.81 10.18 -6.12
N LEU A 115 6.51 10.32 -5.84
CA LEU A 115 6.01 11.31 -4.88
C LEU A 115 6.59 11.10 -3.48
N GLY A 116 6.57 9.86 -2.99
CA GLY A 116 7.17 9.48 -1.72
C GLY A 116 8.67 9.72 -1.68
N PHE A 117 9.38 9.40 -2.77
CA PHE A 117 10.80 9.70 -2.92
C PHE A 117 11.10 11.20 -2.80
N LEU A 118 10.33 12.06 -3.46
CA LEU A 118 10.49 13.51 -3.36
C LEU A 118 10.27 14.00 -1.92
N ASP A 119 9.30 13.42 -1.22
CA ASP A 119 9.02 13.75 0.18
C ASP A 119 10.16 13.34 1.11
N ASP A 120 10.61 12.09 1.01
CA ASP A 120 11.73 11.57 1.81
C ASP A 120 13.02 12.32 1.52
N TYR A 121 13.30 12.60 0.25
CA TYR A 121 14.48 13.37 -0.17
C TYR A 121 14.44 14.82 0.38
N ALA A 122 13.27 15.46 0.33
CA ALA A 122 13.10 16.80 0.89
C ALA A 122 13.33 16.82 2.41
N LYS A 123 12.86 15.81 3.14
CA LYS A 123 13.09 15.66 4.58
C LYS A 123 14.59 15.51 4.91
N ILE A 124 15.31 14.71 4.12
CA ILE A 124 16.75 14.48 4.31
C ILE A 124 17.56 15.75 4.01
N THR A 125 17.32 16.38 2.86
CA THR A 125 18.10 17.54 2.42
C THR A 125 17.86 18.78 3.27
N ARG A 126 16.63 18.96 3.80
CA ARG A 126 16.28 20.09 4.66
C ARG A 126 16.55 19.84 6.14
N HIS A 127 17.01 18.63 6.51
CA HIS A 127 17.17 18.19 7.91
C HIS A 127 15.93 18.52 8.77
N SER A 128 14.75 18.40 8.19
CA SER A 128 13.46 18.75 8.80
C SER A 128 12.47 17.62 8.64
N SER A 129 11.51 17.54 9.56
CA SER A 129 10.36 16.65 9.41
C SER A 129 9.37 17.13 8.35
N ASP A 130 9.54 18.36 7.84
CA ASP A 130 8.67 18.96 6.83
C ASP A 130 9.13 18.54 5.42
N GLY A 131 8.44 17.56 4.86
CA GLY A 131 8.64 17.11 3.48
C GLY A 131 7.91 18.00 2.47
N VAL A 132 7.35 17.38 1.46
CA VAL A 132 6.48 18.02 0.47
C VAL A 132 5.14 18.36 1.11
N SER A 133 4.51 19.48 0.69
CA SER A 133 3.23 19.87 1.27
C SER A 133 2.14 18.82 1.04
N GLY A 134 1.29 18.58 2.05
CA GLY A 134 0.22 17.58 1.94
C GLY A 134 -0.75 17.85 0.78
N ARG A 135 -0.98 19.13 0.44
CA ARG A 135 -1.81 19.51 -0.72
C ARG A 135 -1.19 19.03 -2.03
N PHE A 136 0.12 19.21 -2.20
CA PHE A 136 0.83 18.76 -3.39
C PHE A 136 0.76 17.23 -3.51
N LYS A 137 0.94 16.49 -2.40
CA LYS A 137 0.80 15.02 -2.39
C LYS A 137 -0.57 14.59 -2.88
N ILE A 138 -1.64 15.17 -2.35
CA ILE A 138 -3.03 14.85 -2.76
C ILE A 138 -3.28 15.19 -4.23
N ILE A 139 -2.75 16.31 -4.74
CA ILE A 139 -2.93 16.70 -6.15
C ILE A 139 -2.28 15.67 -7.08
N ILE A 140 -1.04 15.26 -6.81
CA ILE A 140 -0.35 14.28 -7.67
C ILE A 140 -1.05 12.90 -7.60
N GLN A 141 -1.44 12.46 -6.41
CA GLN A 141 -2.23 11.23 -6.25
C GLN A 141 -3.57 11.33 -7.00
N ALA A 142 -4.25 12.48 -6.94
CA ALA A 142 -5.51 12.71 -7.62
C ALA A 142 -5.37 12.67 -9.16
N ILE A 143 -4.28 13.21 -9.70
CA ILE A 143 -4.00 13.16 -11.15
C ILE A 143 -3.81 11.70 -11.59
N ALA A 144 -3.01 10.93 -10.87
CA ALA A 144 -2.78 9.51 -11.19
C ALA A 144 -4.09 8.69 -11.06
N ALA A 145 -4.83 8.88 -9.98
CA ALA A 145 -6.09 8.18 -9.74
C ALA A 145 -7.20 8.57 -10.74
N LEU A 146 -7.25 9.85 -11.14
CA LEU A 146 -8.13 10.34 -12.20
C LEU A 146 -7.82 9.67 -13.54
N ALA A 147 -6.53 9.57 -13.90
CA ALA A 147 -6.12 8.89 -15.11
C ALA A 147 -6.57 7.43 -15.14
N VAL A 148 -6.40 6.70 -14.01
CA VAL A 148 -6.88 5.32 -13.87
C VAL A 148 -8.40 5.25 -13.96
N GLY A 149 -9.13 6.11 -13.22
CA GLY A 149 -10.59 6.12 -13.25
C GLY A 149 -11.17 6.39 -14.64
N CYS A 150 -10.59 7.37 -15.37
CA CYS A 150 -10.99 7.65 -16.75
C CYS A 150 -10.63 6.50 -17.69
N TYR A 151 -9.43 5.92 -17.55
CA TYR A 151 -8.98 4.83 -18.40
C TYR A 151 -9.85 3.59 -18.27
N LEU A 152 -10.21 3.20 -17.04
CA LEU A 152 -11.08 2.07 -16.78
C LEU A 152 -12.52 2.35 -17.24
N TYR A 153 -13.06 3.53 -16.93
CA TYR A 153 -14.45 3.87 -17.25
C TYR A 153 -14.72 3.98 -18.77
N TYR A 154 -13.79 4.58 -19.51
CA TYR A 154 -13.97 4.82 -20.97
C TYR A 154 -13.29 3.78 -21.85
N GLY A 155 -12.25 3.11 -21.35
CA GLY A 155 -11.37 2.25 -22.14
C GLY A 155 -11.55 0.75 -21.91
N ALA A 156 -12.25 0.34 -20.86
CA ALA A 156 -12.45 -1.06 -20.53
C ALA A 156 -13.93 -1.37 -20.26
N GLU A 157 -14.40 -2.52 -20.73
CA GLU A 157 -15.76 -2.99 -20.45
C GLU A 157 -15.91 -3.48 -19.02
N GLY A 158 -17.11 -3.34 -18.46
CA GLY A 158 -17.46 -3.85 -17.12
C GLY A 158 -17.12 -2.92 -15.95
N TYR A 159 -16.55 -1.73 -16.20
CA TYR A 159 -16.31 -0.71 -15.18
C TYR A 159 -17.43 0.35 -15.20
N GLY A 160 -17.66 1.00 -14.05
CA GLY A 160 -18.73 1.99 -13.86
C GLY A 160 -19.73 1.62 -12.79
N SER A 161 -19.61 0.39 -12.23
CA SER A 161 -20.42 -0.09 -11.13
C SER A 161 -19.54 -0.53 -9.95
N LEU A 162 -20.11 -0.48 -8.75
CA LEU A 162 -19.54 -0.98 -7.51
C LEU A 162 -20.15 -2.35 -7.21
N HIS A 163 -19.29 -3.36 -7.08
CA HIS A 163 -19.71 -4.69 -6.65
C HIS A 163 -19.84 -4.75 -5.12
N ILE A 164 -21.04 -5.07 -4.64
CA ILE A 164 -21.29 -5.29 -3.22
C ILE A 164 -21.56 -6.78 -3.00
N PRO A 165 -20.72 -7.50 -2.25
CA PRO A 165 -20.93 -8.92 -1.97
C PRO A 165 -22.36 -9.20 -1.48
N PHE A 166 -23.00 -10.22 -1.99
CA PHE A 166 -24.36 -10.67 -1.73
C PHE A 166 -25.49 -9.73 -2.20
N CYS A 167 -25.17 -8.50 -2.61
CA CYS A 167 -26.16 -7.51 -3.06
C CYS A 167 -26.10 -7.25 -4.56
N GLY A 168 -24.99 -7.65 -5.22
CA GLY A 168 -24.78 -7.41 -6.65
C GLY A 168 -24.16 -6.04 -6.95
N ASP A 169 -24.30 -5.60 -8.19
CA ASP A 169 -23.66 -4.40 -8.71
C ASP A 169 -24.57 -3.17 -8.58
N ILE A 170 -23.99 -2.09 -8.09
CA ILE A 170 -24.63 -0.76 -8.06
C ILE A 170 -23.98 0.11 -9.12
N GLU A 171 -24.79 0.54 -10.11
CA GLU A 171 -24.33 1.44 -11.16
C GLU A 171 -24.00 2.82 -10.60
N LEU A 172 -22.74 3.21 -10.72
CA LEU A 172 -22.27 4.54 -10.31
C LEU A 172 -22.21 5.52 -11.48
N GLY A 173 -22.17 5.03 -12.72
CA GLY A 173 -21.97 5.86 -13.89
C GLY A 173 -20.71 6.74 -13.77
N LEU A 174 -20.82 8.02 -14.10
CA LEU A 174 -19.69 8.97 -13.99
C LEU A 174 -19.14 9.14 -12.57
N PHE A 175 -19.94 8.84 -11.52
CA PHE A 175 -19.47 8.88 -10.13
C PHE A 175 -18.44 7.77 -9.83
N TYR A 176 -18.30 6.79 -10.71
CA TYR A 176 -17.25 5.78 -10.60
C TYR A 176 -15.85 6.42 -10.59
N ILE A 177 -15.60 7.44 -11.42
CA ILE A 177 -14.28 8.11 -11.49
C ILE A 177 -13.88 8.72 -10.14
N PRO A 178 -14.67 9.63 -9.52
CA PRO A 178 -14.31 10.16 -8.19
C PRO A 178 -14.29 9.08 -7.11
N PHE A 179 -15.06 8.00 -7.24
CA PHE A 179 -15.01 6.86 -6.33
C PHE A 179 -13.66 6.13 -6.43
N VAL A 180 -13.17 5.82 -7.63
CA VAL A 180 -11.82 5.26 -7.86
C VAL A 180 -10.74 6.16 -7.27
N MET A 181 -10.85 7.48 -7.45
CA MET A 181 -9.93 8.44 -6.85
C MET A 181 -9.93 8.34 -5.32
N LEU A 182 -11.11 8.23 -4.70
CA LEU A 182 -11.24 8.07 -3.25
C LEU A 182 -10.55 6.80 -2.76
N VAL A 183 -10.75 5.67 -3.47
CA VAL A 183 -10.17 4.37 -3.10
C VAL A 183 -8.64 4.42 -3.19
N ILE A 184 -8.07 4.88 -4.31
CA ILE A 184 -6.62 4.90 -4.53
C ILE A 184 -5.93 5.88 -3.58
N ILE A 185 -6.44 7.11 -3.44
CA ILE A 185 -5.87 8.13 -2.54
C ILE A 185 -6.02 7.68 -1.10
N GLY A 186 -7.20 7.17 -0.74
CA GLY A 186 -7.51 6.67 0.60
C GLY A 186 -6.57 5.55 1.02
N SER A 187 -6.42 4.53 0.17
CA SER A 187 -5.53 3.39 0.41
C SER A 187 -4.06 3.81 0.52
N SER A 188 -3.58 4.67 -0.41
CA SER A 188 -2.22 5.18 -0.39
C SER A 188 -1.88 5.89 0.94
N ASN A 189 -2.76 6.78 1.40
CA ASN A 189 -2.53 7.49 2.65
C ASN A 189 -2.79 6.63 3.89
N ALA A 190 -3.71 5.66 3.85
CA ALA A 190 -3.97 4.75 4.96
C ALA A 190 -2.75 3.86 5.27
N VAL A 191 -2.12 3.30 4.24
CA VAL A 191 -0.87 2.53 4.40
C VAL A 191 0.26 3.42 4.90
N ASN A 192 0.38 4.65 4.41
CA ASN A 192 1.38 5.60 4.89
C ASN A 192 1.17 5.96 6.38
N LEU A 193 -0.08 6.12 6.84
CA LEU A 193 -0.38 6.34 8.25
C LEU A 193 -0.06 5.11 9.13
N THR A 194 -0.10 3.91 8.57
CA THR A 194 0.19 2.66 9.27
C THR A 194 1.71 2.44 9.43
N ASP A 195 2.55 3.10 8.63
CA ASP A 195 4.03 2.99 8.67
C ASP A 195 4.64 3.79 9.84
N GLY A 196 4.10 3.60 11.04
CA GLY A 196 4.55 4.28 12.27
C GLY A 196 5.41 3.42 13.20
N LEU A 197 5.37 2.09 13.06
CA LEU A 197 6.10 1.13 13.87
C LEU A 197 6.88 0.14 13.01
N ASP A 198 8.00 -0.40 13.58
CA ASP A 198 8.88 -1.33 12.90
C ASP A 198 8.14 -2.60 12.45
N GLY A 199 8.03 -2.82 11.14
CA GLY A 199 7.38 -3.98 10.54
C GLY A 199 5.85 -3.94 10.47
N LEU A 200 5.18 -2.94 11.05
CA LEU A 200 3.72 -2.90 11.11
C LEU A 200 3.10 -2.84 9.70
N ALA A 201 3.45 -1.83 8.92
CA ALA A 201 2.90 -1.65 7.58
C ALA A 201 3.30 -2.80 6.63
N SER A 202 4.56 -3.24 6.68
CA SER A 202 5.07 -4.35 5.86
C SER A 202 4.32 -5.65 6.13
N GLY A 203 4.13 -6.01 7.41
CA GLY A 203 3.45 -7.24 7.78
C GLY A 203 1.96 -7.23 7.44
N CYS A 204 1.25 -6.11 7.70
CA CYS A 204 -0.14 -5.97 7.29
C CYS A 204 -0.30 -6.00 5.77
N MET A 205 0.66 -5.43 5.01
CA MET A 205 0.65 -5.45 3.55
C MET A 205 0.86 -6.87 3.00
N ILE A 206 1.78 -7.65 3.56
CA ILE A 206 1.98 -9.05 3.18
C ILE A 206 0.66 -9.82 3.30
N ILE A 207 -0.03 -9.67 4.43
CA ILE A 207 -1.28 -10.39 4.69
C ILE A 207 -2.39 -9.94 3.72
N ALA A 208 -2.55 -8.63 3.53
CA ALA A 208 -3.56 -8.10 2.62
C ALA A 208 -3.28 -8.50 1.17
N ALA A 209 -2.03 -8.38 0.70
CA ALA A 209 -1.65 -8.73 -0.66
C ALA A 209 -1.77 -10.25 -0.92
N LEU A 210 -1.47 -11.11 0.07
CA LEU A 210 -1.71 -12.56 -0.02
C LEU A 210 -3.20 -12.87 -0.14
N ALA A 211 -4.06 -12.21 0.64
CA ALA A 211 -5.50 -12.38 0.54
C ALA A 211 -6.01 -11.96 -0.85
N PHE A 212 -5.57 -10.80 -1.33
CA PHE A 212 -5.90 -10.37 -2.70
C PHE A 212 -5.30 -11.31 -3.76
N CYS A 213 -4.15 -11.95 -3.54
CA CYS A 213 -3.55 -12.89 -4.48
C CYS A 213 -4.38 -14.19 -4.64
N ALA A 214 -5.24 -14.53 -3.68
CA ALA A 214 -6.15 -15.65 -3.79
C ALA A 214 -7.39 -15.36 -4.68
N LEU A 215 -7.70 -14.08 -4.93
CA LEU A 215 -8.93 -13.68 -5.61
C LEU A 215 -8.84 -13.62 -7.16
N PRO A 216 -7.69 -13.28 -7.82
CA PRO A 216 -7.65 -13.04 -9.27
C PRO A 216 -8.16 -14.20 -10.13
N ALA A 217 -7.82 -15.43 -9.74
CA ALA A 217 -8.29 -16.63 -10.45
C ALA A 217 -9.81 -16.84 -10.31
N ILE A 218 -10.38 -16.28 -9.25
CA ILE A 218 -11.81 -16.40 -8.90
C ILE A 218 -12.62 -15.30 -9.60
N VAL A 219 -12.12 -14.07 -9.60
CA VAL A 219 -12.82 -12.90 -10.16
C VAL A 219 -12.48 -12.61 -11.64
N GLY A 220 -11.66 -13.45 -12.28
CA GLY A 220 -11.37 -13.34 -13.70
C GLY A 220 -10.27 -12.35 -14.09
N THR A 221 -9.36 -12.02 -13.16
CA THR A 221 -8.21 -11.14 -13.38
C THR A 221 -6.87 -11.81 -13.05
N PRO A 222 -6.57 -13.02 -13.60
CA PRO A 222 -5.40 -13.81 -13.21
C PRO A 222 -4.06 -13.11 -13.48
N GLU A 223 -4.03 -12.12 -14.38
CA GLU A 223 -2.86 -11.31 -14.72
C GLU A 223 -2.36 -10.44 -13.57
N LEU A 224 -3.16 -10.20 -12.53
CA LEU A 224 -2.76 -9.47 -11.32
C LEU A 224 -2.04 -10.35 -10.29
N SER A 225 -2.13 -11.68 -10.39
CA SER A 225 -1.48 -12.60 -9.45
C SER A 225 0.04 -12.44 -9.40
N PRO A 226 0.78 -12.34 -10.53
CA PRO A 226 2.22 -12.07 -10.50
C PRO A 226 2.56 -10.75 -9.82
N PHE A 227 1.82 -9.67 -10.10
CA PHE A 227 2.03 -8.37 -9.48
C PHE A 227 1.85 -8.40 -7.96
N LEU A 228 0.81 -9.07 -7.48
CA LEU A 228 0.55 -9.25 -6.04
C LEU A 228 1.64 -10.09 -5.36
N LEU A 229 2.10 -11.17 -6.01
CA LEU A 229 3.20 -11.98 -5.49
C LEU A 229 4.53 -11.20 -5.42
N LEU A 230 4.80 -10.31 -6.38
CA LEU A 230 5.95 -9.41 -6.33
C LEU A 230 5.87 -8.47 -5.11
N ILE A 231 4.70 -7.90 -4.81
CA ILE A 231 4.48 -7.09 -3.60
C ILE A 231 4.74 -7.93 -2.34
N VAL A 232 4.15 -9.11 -2.23
CA VAL A 232 4.33 -10.02 -1.08
C VAL A 232 5.80 -10.33 -0.87
N SER A 233 6.47 -10.78 -1.94
CA SER A 233 7.88 -11.20 -1.89
C SER A 233 8.83 -10.05 -1.55
N ALA A 234 8.61 -8.86 -2.14
CA ALA A 234 9.40 -7.67 -1.83
C ALA A 234 9.17 -7.19 -0.39
N CYS A 235 7.91 -7.23 0.11
CA CYS A 235 7.59 -6.90 1.49
C CYS A 235 8.22 -7.91 2.48
N LEU A 236 8.20 -9.22 2.18
CA LEU A 236 8.88 -10.25 2.98
C LEU A 236 10.39 -9.98 3.06
N GLY A 237 11.01 -9.70 1.90
CA GLY A 237 12.43 -9.38 1.83
C GLY A 237 12.78 -8.08 2.58
N PHE A 238 11.92 -7.07 2.49
CA PHE A 238 12.10 -5.83 3.23
C PHE A 238 11.92 -6.03 4.74
N LEU A 239 10.96 -6.85 5.16
CA LEU A 239 10.67 -7.13 6.56
C LEU A 239 11.86 -7.75 7.30
N LEU A 240 12.78 -8.48 6.62
CA LEU A 240 14.03 -8.97 7.20
C LEU A 240 14.88 -7.85 7.80
N PHE A 241 14.75 -6.63 7.30
CA PHE A 241 15.51 -5.47 7.76
C PHE A 241 14.66 -4.45 8.51
N ASN A 242 13.33 -4.50 8.34
CA ASN A 242 12.38 -3.54 8.92
C ASN A 242 11.70 -4.06 10.19
N CYS A 243 11.78 -5.37 10.51
CA CYS A 243 11.25 -5.88 11.78
C CYS A 243 12.03 -5.31 12.98
N TYR A 244 11.35 -5.23 14.13
CA TYR A 244 11.94 -4.66 15.36
C TYR A 244 13.15 -5.46 15.85
N PRO A 245 14.30 -4.83 16.19
CA PRO A 245 14.62 -3.41 15.96
C PRO A 245 15.00 -3.13 14.49
N ALA A 246 14.33 -2.17 13.86
CA ALA A 246 14.51 -1.91 12.43
C ALA A 246 15.92 -1.39 12.10
N LYS A 247 16.49 -1.93 11.02
CA LYS A 247 17.76 -1.49 10.44
C LYS A 247 17.57 -0.42 9.35
N VAL A 248 16.34 -0.29 8.84
CA VAL A 248 15.92 0.68 7.83
C VAL A 248 14.41 0.92 7.94
N PHE A 249 13.97 2.15 7.75
CA PHE A 249 12.56 2.51 7.66
C PHE A 249 12.09 2.54 6.20
N MET A 250 10.80 2.22 6.00
CA MET A 250 10.20 2.19 4.67
C MET A 250 10.18 3.58 4.04
N GLY A 251 9.72 4.58 4.78
CA GLY A 251 9.50 5.94 4.32
C GLY A 251 8.28 6.11 3.43
N ASP A 252 8.02 7.35 3.05
CA ASP A 252 6.89 7.70 2.18
C ASP A 252 7.03 7.06 0.79
N THR A 253 8.28 6.82 0.33
CA THR A 253 8.60 6.14 -0.93
C THR A 253 7.93 4.77 -1.03
N GLY A 254 8.01 3.98 0.04
CA GLY A 254 7.44 2.63 0.07
C GLY A 254 5.96 2.64 0.43
N SER A 255 5.59 3.34 1.50
CA SER A 255 4.26 3.26 2.08
C SER A 255 3.17 3.86 1.17
N LEU A 256 3.42 5.02 0.53
CA LEU A 256 2.48 5.60 -0.43
C LEU A 256 2.31 4.70 -1.67
N ALA A 257 3.40 4.12 -2.15
CA ALA A 257 3.38 3.25 -3.33
C ALA A 257 2.64 1.94 -3.07
N LEU A 258 2.90 1.27 -1.95
CA LEU A 258 2.22 0.04 -1.57
C LEU A 258 0.71 0.26 -1.40
N GLY A 259 0.32 1.34 -0.74
CA GLY A 259 -1.09 1.66 -0.56
C GLY A 259 -1.78 2.03 -1.87
N GLY A 260 -1.11 2.80 -2.73
CA GLY A 260 -1.60 3.11 -4.08
C GLY A 260 -1.75 1.85 -4.93
N ALA A 261 -0.77 0.95 -4.91
CA ALA A 261 -0.80 -0.33 -5.59
C ALA A 261 -1.99 -1.19 -5.13
N LEU A 262 -2.15 -1.37 -3.81
CA LEU A 262 -3.24 -2.18 -3.24
C LEU A 262 -4.62 -1.61 -3.59
N GLY A 263 -4.80 -0.28 -3.49
CA GLY A 263 -6.05 0.39 -3.87
C GLY A 263 -6.36 0.21 -5.37
N THR A 264 -5.34 0.31 -6.23
CA THR A 264 -5.51 0.12 -7.67
C THR A 264 -5.83 -1.33 -8.02
N VAL A 265 -5.19 -2.31 -7.38
CA VAL A 265 -5.54 -3.73 -7.52
C VAL A 265 -7.00 -3.96 -7.19
N ALA A 266 -7.49 -3.44 -6.05
CA ALA A 266 -8.88 -3.61 -5.64
C ALA A 266 -9.87 -3.01 -6.66
N VAL A 267 -9.55 -1.85 -7.22
CA VAL A 267 -10.35 -1.20 -8.29
C VAL A 267 -10.35 -2.05 -9.56
N CYS A 268 -9.16 -2.51 -10.02
CA CYS A 268 -9.05 -3.33 -11.22
C CYS A 268 -9.77 -4.68 -11.09
N MET A 269 -9.86 -5.21 -9.88
CA MET A 269 -10.59 -6.44 -9.57
C MET A 269 -12.07 -6.20 -9.26
N ARG A 270 -12.53 -4.95 -9.19
CA ARG A 270 -13.89 -4.56 -8.72
C ARG A 270 -14.19 -5.10 -7.31
N GLN A 271 -13.20 -5.10 -6.44
CA GLN A 271 -13.26 -5.63 -5.08
C GLN A 271 -12.99 -4.54 -4.02
N GLU A 272 -13.50 -3.34 -4.26
CA GLU A 272 -13.27 -2.17 -3.41
C GLU A 272 -13.91 -2.34 -2.03
N VAL A 273 -15.05 -3.02 -1.95
CA VAL A 273 -15.71 -3.35 -0.67
C VAL A 273 -14.86 -4.35 0.11
N LEU A 274 -14.31 -5.36 -0.56
CA LEU A 274 -13.42 -6.32 0.09
C LEU A 274 -12.11 -5.66 0.55
N LEU A 275 -11.63 -4.62 -0.14
CA LEU A 275 -10.48 -3.84 0.32
C LEU A 275 -10.74 -3.23 1.70
N VAL A 276 -11.94 -2.75 1.99
CA VAL A 276 -12.28 -2.19 3.30
C VAL A 276 -12.20 -3.26 4.39
N ILE A 277 -12.53 -4.51 4.07
CA ILE A 277 -12.48 -5.64 5.01
C ILE A 277 -11.05 -6.16 5.13
N ILE A 278 -10.43 -6.61 4.02
CA ILE A 278 -9.09 -7.19 3.99
C ILE A 278 -8.05 -6.17 4.45
N GLY A 279 -8.18 -4.93 4.01
CA GLY A 279 -7.36 -3.79 4.42
C GLY A 279 -7.82 -3.11 5.71
N GLY A 280 -8.69 -3.75 6.51
CA GLY A 280 -9.39 -3.12 7.63
C GLY A 280 -8.47 -2.55 8.70
N VAL A 281 -7.25 -3.08 8.87
CA VAL A 281 -6.24 -2.46 9.74
C VAL A 281 -5.84 -1.09 9.21
N PHE A 282 -5.55 -0.95 7.91
CA PHE A 282 -5.23 0.34 7.29
C PHE A 282 -6.39 1.32 7.40
N VAL A 283 -7.63 0.80 7.21
CA VAL A 283 -8.85 1.60 7.37
C VAL A 283 -8.99 2.09 8.82
N ALA A 284 -8.77 1.23 9.81
CA ALA A 284 -8.84 1.60 11.23
C ALA A 284 -7.81 2.67 11.58
N GLU A 285 -6.58 2.57 11.07
CA GLU A 285 -5.53 3.57 11.24
C GLU A 285 -5.97 4.94 10.69
N ALA A 286 -6.44 4.98 9.44
CA ALA A 286 -6.87 6.21 8.80
C ALA A 286 -8.11 6.82 9.49
N VAL A 287 -9.12 5.99 9.79
CA VAL A 287 -10.34 6.43 10.48
C VAL A 287 -10.02 6.98 11.87
N SER A 288 -9.09 6.35 12.60
CA SER A 288 -8.70 6.84 13.92
C SER A 288 -8.12 8.27 13.87
N VAL A 289 -7.35 8.59 12.82
CA VAL A 289 -6.83 9.95 12.61
C VAL A 289 -7.95 10.92 12.24
N MET A 290 -8.87 10.51 11.36
CA MET A 290 -10.01 11.35 10.98
C MET A 290 -10.90 11.67 12.18
N VAL A 291 -11.24 10.67 13.00
CA VAL A 291 -12.03 10.84 14.24
C VAL A 291 -11.31 11.76 15.21
N GLN A 292 -10.00 11.54 15.43
CA GLN A 292 -9.19 12.37 16.32
C GLN A 292 -9.20 13.84 15.90
N VAL A 293 -8.96 14.11 14.62
CA VAL A 293 -8.91 15.48 14.08
C VAL A 293 -10.29 16.15 14.13
N PHE A 294 -11.34 15.40 13.75
CA PHE A 294 -12.71 15.90 13.81
C PHE A 294 -13.10 16.26 15.25
N TRP A 295 -12.90 15.33 16.19
CA TRP A 295 -13.25 15.51 17.60
C TRP A 295 -12.49 16.67 18.23
N PHE A 296 -11.18 16.77 17.95
CA PHE A 296 -10.36 17.85 18.45
C PHE A 296 -10.84 19.23 17.97
N LYS A 297 -11.18 19.35 16.67
CA LYS A 297 -11.72 20.59 16.10
C LYS A 297 -13.10 20.89 16.63
N TYR A 298 -13.97 19.91 16.77
CA TYR A 298 -15.33 20.05 17.31
C TYR A 298 -15.28 20.55 18.76
N THR A 299 -14.53 19.88 19.62
CA THR A 299 -14.42 20.25 21.03
C THR A 299 -13.78 21.63 21.22
N ARG A 300 -12.76 21.95 20.42
CA ARG A 300 -12.15 23.28 20.42
C ARG A 300 -13.16 24.39 20.06
N ARG A 301 -14.01 24.13 19.09
CA ARG A 301 -15.07 25.09 18.71
C ARG A 301 -16.16 25.19 19.75
N ARG A 302 -16.55 24.09 20.37
CA ARG A 302 -17.70 24.01 21.30
C ARG A 302 -17.33 24.43 22.73
N TYR A 303 -16.12 24.10 23.19
CA TYR A 303 -15.69 24.26 24.59
C TYR A 303 -14.46 25.20 24.74
N GLY A 304 -13.95 25.79 23.68
CA GLY A 304 -12.73 26.62 23.71
C GLY A 304 -11.44 25.82 23.75
N GLU A 305 -11.48 24.56 24.17
CA GLU A 305 -10.31 23.67 24.31
C GLU A 305 -10.46 22.41 23.45
N GLY A 306 -9.39 22.05 22.73
CA GLY A 306 -9.34 20.82 21.94
C GLY A 306 -9.11 19.60 22.83
N ARG A 307 -10.07 18.66 22.86
CA ARG A 307 -9.97 17.39 23.60
C ARG A 307 -9.62 16.24 22.65
N ARG A 308 -8.81 15.30 23.14
CA ARG A 308 -8.47 14.09 22.39
C ARG A 308 -9.53 13.02 22.59
N PHE A 309 -9.89 12.30 21.51
CA PHE A 309 -10.75 11.11 21.56
C PHE A 309 -9.91 9.88 21.93
N PHE A 310 -8.86 9.63 21.16
CA PHE A 310 -7.85 8.62 21.45
C PHE A 310 -6.71 9.23 22.25
N ARG A 311 -5.97 8.43 23.02
CA ARG A 311 -4.73 8.86 23.70
C ARG A 311 -3.74 9.48 22.71
N MET A 312 -3.64 8.87 21.53
CA MET A 312 -2.90 9.36 20.36
C MET A 312 -3.49 8.70 19.10
N ALA A 313 -3.35 9.34 17.94
CA ALA A 313 -3.67 8.77 16.63
C ALA A 313 -2.43 8.92 15.73
N PRO A 314 -2.19 7.99 14.79
CA PRO A 314 -2.98 6.79 14.46
C PRO A 314 -3.15 5.80 15.63
N ILE A 315 -4.05 4.80 15.45
CA ILE A 315 -4.52 3.97 16.58
C ILE A 315 -3.43 3.06 17.19
N HIS A 316 -2.40 2.67 16.43
CA HIS A 316 -1.26 1.93 16.99
C HIS A 316 -0.60 2.69 18.14
N HIS A 317 -0.46 4.01 18.04
CA HIS A 317 0.08 4.84 19.13
C HIS A 317 -0.87 4.93 20.35
N HIS A 318 -2.17 4.74 20.16
CA HIS A 318 -3.12 4.65 21.28
C HIS A 318 -2.79 3.46 22.17
N PHE A 319 -2.46 2.31 21.57
CA PHE A 319 -2.12 1.09 22.28
C PHE A 319 -0.73 1.15 22.92
N GLU A 320 0.28 1.74 22.22
CA GLU A 320 1.59 2.01 22.85
C GLU A 320 1.45 2.88 24.10
N LYS A 321 0.67 3.97 24.03
CA LYS A 321 0.36 4.80 25.20
C LYS A 321 -0.52 4.10 26.23
N GLY A 322 -1.13 3.00 25.86
CA GLY A 322 -1.83 2.07 26.74
C GLY A 322 -0.93 1.10 27.49
N GLY A 323 0.39 1.08 27.16
CA GLY A 323 1.38 0.22 27.80
C GLY A 323 1.77 -1.03 27.02
N TRP A 324 1.31 -1.17 25.76
CA TRP A 324 1.77 -2.27 24.90
C TRP A 324 3.15 -1.94 24.32
N SER A 325 4.04 -2.94 24.27
CA SER A 325 5.31 -2.78 23.54
C SER A 325 5.07 -2.72 22.03
N GLU A 326 5.99 -2.13 21.28
CA GLU A 326 5.93 -2.03 19.83
C GLU A 326 5.71 -3.39 19.17
N THR A 327 6.44 -4.41 19.57
CA THR A 327 6.28 -5.78 19.08
C THR A 327 4.90 -6.37 19.38
N GLN A 328 4.34 -6.09 20.58
CA GLN A 328 2.98 -6.52 20.91
C GLN A 328 1.93 -5.86 20.03
N VAL A 329 2.10 -4.57 19.71
CA VAL A 329 1.20 -3.87 18.78
C VAL A 329 1.29 -4.51 17.41
N CYS A 330 2.50 -4.65 16.84
CA CYS A 330 2.70 -5.21 15.51
C CYS A 330 2.09 -6.61 15.37
N VAL A 331 2.40 -7.52 16.28
CA VAL A 331 1.88 -8.91 16.22
C VAL A 331 0.36 -8.95 16.33
N ARG A 332 -0.25 -8.17 17.24
CA ARG A 332 -1.70 -8.13 17.39
C ARG A 332 -2.41 -7.53 16.17
N PHE A 333 -1.80 -6.54 15.54
CA PHE A 333 -2.32 -5.96 14.29
C PHE A 333 -2.18 -6.93 13.12
N TRP A 334 -1.10 -7.72 13.04
CA TRP A 334 -0.98 -8.80 12.05
C TRP A 334 -2.04 -9.88 12.26
N ILE A 335 -2.32 -10.26 13.52
CA ILE A 335 -3.40 -11.21 13.84
C ILE A 335 -4.76 -10.63 13.42
N ALA A 336 -5.03 -9.36 13.70
CA ALA A 336 -6.25 -8.69 13.25
C ALA A 336 -6.34 -8.63 11.71
N ALA A 337 -5.23 -8.28 11.03
CA ALA A 337 -5.16 -8.28 9.58
C ALA A 337 -5.44 -9.66 8.99
N LEU A 338 -4.87 -10.73 9.60
CA LEU A 338 -5.09 -12.11 9.16
C LEU A 338 -6.56 -12.53 9.35
N ALA A 339 -7.17 -12.20 10.49
CA ALA A 339 -8.58 -12.49 10.72
C ALA A 339 -9.49 -11.80 9.70
N LEU A 340 -9.21 -10.53 9.39
CA LEU A 340 -9.94 -9.76 8.39
C LEU A 340 -9.70 -10.29 6.97
N ALA A 341 -8.48 -10.74 6.66
CA ALA A 341 -8.14 -11.38 5.39
C ALA A 341 -8.92 -12.69 5.18
N ILE A 342 -8.98 -13.54 6.21
CA ILE A 342 -9.78 -14.78 6.19
C ILE A 342 -11.26 -14.47 5.99
N LEU A 343 -11.79 -13.48 6.72
CA LEU A 343 -13.17 -13.03 6.56
C LEU A 343 -13.45 -12.53 5.14
N GLY A 344 -12.60 -11.67 4.59
CA GLY A 344 -12.75 -11.13 3.24
C GLY A 344 -12.68 -12.20 2.15
N CYS A 345 -11.73 -13.14 2.25
CA CYS A 345 -11.65 -14.27 1.32
C CYS A 345 -12.88 -15.19 1.44
N GLY A 346 -13.38 -15.42 2.66
CA GLY A 346 -14.60 -16.18 2.89
C GLY A 346 -15.84 -15.54 2.26
N ILE A 347 -15.98 -14.22 2.42
CA ILE A 347 -17.06 -13.45 1.79
C ILE A 347 -16.96 -13.54 0.27
N ALA A 348 -15.79 -13.33 -0.32
CA ALA A 348 -15.60 -13.43 -1.77
C ALA A 348 -15.95 -14.82 -2.32
N SER A 349 -15.49 -15.88 -1.64
CA SER A 349 -15.76 -17.26 -2.04
C SER A 349 -17.26 -17.60 -1.98
N GLN A 350 -17.96 -17.16 -0.93
CA GLN A 350 -19.38 -17.41 -0.77
C GLN A 350 -20.23 -16.61 -1.77
N ASP A 351 -19.85 -15.37 -2.03
CA ASP A 351 -20.50 -14.50 -3.00
C ASP A 351 -20.46 -15.10 -4.41
N LEU A 352 -19.29 -15.59 -4.82
CA LEU A 352 -19.13 -16.28 -6.09
C LEU A 352 -19.93 -17.58 -6.19
N TYR A 353 -19.97 -18.36 -5.11
CA TYR A 353 -20.79 -19.56 -5.08
C TYR A 353 -22.27 -19.23 -5.32
N ASN A 354 -22.78 -18.15 -4.70
CA ASN A 354 -24.17 -17.72 -4.85
C ASN A 354 -24.49 -17.15 -6.25
N THR A 355 -23.49 -16.53 -6.92
CA THR A 355 -23.67 -15.99 -8.28
C THR A 355 -23.55 -17.05 -9.37
N ALA A 356 -22.95 -18.21 -9.06
CA ALA A 356 -22.80 -19.33 -9.98
C ALA A 356 -24.01 -20.30 -9.97
N LEU A 357 -24.90 -20.22 -8.96
CA LEU A 357 -26.16 -20.95 -8.84
C LEU A 357 -27.31 -20.17 -9.50
#